data_670da0660c2d859aa2d09b0c35e12e56
#
_entry.id   670da0660c2d859aa2d09b0c35e12e56
#
_cell.length_a   1.000
_cell.length_b   1.000
_cell.length_c   1.000
_cell.angle_alpha   90.00
_cell.angle_beta   90.00
_cell.angle_gamma   90.00
#
_symmetry.space_group_name_H-M   'P 1'
#
loop_
_entity.id
_entity.type
_entity.pdbx_description
1 polymer ?
#
loop_
_entity_poly.entity_id
_entity_poly.type
_entity_poly.pdbx_seq_one_letter_code
_entity_poly.pdbx_strand_id
1 'polypeptide(L)'
;MDSASVLQHPRRNLGSRHRSQADRFVKLAKQDPSRESENLAWAEQNAQQAVLFDFTDERNWRCLAIVKKMRNDGEGLALVLEDLFIVLGRDHVQLSQLKGVNHLDVGLELLEAAFITDSLDPENWFSSLEGDDLENFTNRCRRLDFTDQRANIIYGRRLERIRIAGHEDLFIDLVQHLLAHRPANHELWMELGRLHERRNEIDQAWLCYDHVQQLRPTDKVRD
;
A
#
# COMPACT_ATOMS: atom_id res chain seq x y z
N MET A 1 2.53 -20.19 20.79
CA MET A 1 3.34 -19.12 20.15
C MET A 1 3.11 -19.24 18.66
N ASP A 2 1.98 -18.75 18.18
CA ASP A 2 1.72 -18.74 16.75
C ASP A 2 2.20 -17.41 16.21
N SER A 3 3.30 -17.48 15.48
CA SER A 3 3.77 -16.39 14.66
C SER A 3 2.67 -16.14 13.61
N ALA A 4 1.82 -15.15 13.88
CA ALA A 4 0.97 -14.61 12.84
C ALA A 4 1.87 -14.34 11.65
N SER A 5 1.71 -15.11 10.59
CA SER A 5 2.45 -14.94 9.36
C SER A 5 2.06 -13.57 8.82
N VAL A 6 2.88 -12.56 9.15
CA VAL A 6 2.76 -11.24 8.57
C VAL A 6 2.68 -11.46 7.06
N LEU A 7 1.56 -11.11 6.44
CA LEU A 7 1.37 -11.19 5.00
C LEU A 7 2.44 -10.33 4.31
N GLN A 8 3.60 -10.95 4.06
CA GLN A 8 4.72 -10.29 3.42
C GLN A 8 4.51 -10.35 1.91
N HIS A 9 4.85 -9.28 1.23
CA HIS A 9 4.85 -9.28 -0.22
C HIS A 9 5.76 -10.42 -0.74
N PRO A 10 5.29 -11.31 -1.64
CA PRO A 10 6.01 -12.53 -2.03
C PRO A 10 7.39 -12.25 -2.68
N ARG A 11 7.61 -11.02 -3.17
CA ARG A 11 8.86 -10.58 -3.79
C ARG A 11 9.71 -9.65 -2.90
N ARG A 12 9.40 -9.56 -1.61
CA ARG A 12 10.11 -8.68 -0.65
C ARG A 12 11.63 -8.84 -0.70
N ASN A 13 12.12 -10.08 -0.81
CA ASN A 13 13.55 -10.34 -0.89
C ASN A 13 14.20 -9.74 -2.15
N LEU A 14 13.45 -9.70 -3.27
CA LEU A 14 13.93 -9.06 -4.50
C LEU A 14 13.98 -7.54 -4.34
N GLY A 15 12.95 -6.93 -3.76
CA GLY A 15 12.92 -5.50 -3.46
C GLY A 15 14.10 -5.08 -2.59
N SER A 16 14.36 -5.78 -1.48
CA SER A 16 15.49 -5.47 -0.59
C SER A 16 16.86 -5.68 -1.25
N ARG A 17 17.01 -6.65 -2.15
CA ARG A 17 18.25 -6.84 -2.92
C ARG A 17 18.50 -5.69 -3.87
N HIS A 18 17.50 -5.26 -4.62
CA HIS A 18 17.61 -4.12 -5.52
C HIS A 18 17.88 -2.82 -4.75
N ARG A 19 17.23 -2.60 -3.60
CA ARG A 19 17.58 -1.46 -2.74
C ARG A 19 19.05 -1.50 -2.31
N SER A 20 19.55 -2.63 -1.85
CA SER A 20 20.96 -2.77 -1.47
C SER A 20 21.92 -2.51 -2.64
N GLN A 21 21.55 -2.86 -3.86
CA GLN A 21 22.31 -2.52 -5.06
C GLN A 21 22.26 -1.01 -5.34
N ALA A 22 21.11 -0.37 -5.22
CA ALA A 22 20.97 1.07 -5.37
C ALA A 22 21.86 1.81 -4.36
N ASP A 23 21.84 1.42 -3.07
CA ASP A 23 22.66 2.00 -2.02
C ASP A 23 24.17 1.84 -2.33
N ARG A 24 24.56 0.72 -2.92
CA ARG A 24 25.96 0.49 -3.36
C ARG A 24 26.34 1.48 -4.46
N PHE A 25 25.51 1.66 -5.48
CA PHE A 25 25.80 2.61 -6.56
C PHE A 25 25.80 4.05 -6.06
N VAL A 26 24.94 4.43 -5.12
CA VAL A 26 24.98 5.75 -4.45
C VAL A 26 26.33 5.96 -3.74
N LYS A 27 26.86 4.94 -3.05
CA LYS A 27 28.19 5.02 -2.43
C LYS A 27 29.29 5.19 -3.46
N LEU A 28 29.24 4.44 -4.58
CA LEU A 28 30.21 4.57 -5.66
C LEU A 28 30.17 5.96 -6.32
N ALA A 29 28.99 6.52 -6.53
CA ALA A 29 28.82 7.89 -7.06
C ALA A 29 29.52 8.94 -6.18
N LYS A 30 29.43 8.80 -4.86
CA LYS A 30 30.11 9.68 -3.91
C LYS A 30 31.62 9.49 -3.86
N GLN A 31 32.13 8.30 -4.18
CA GLN A 31 33.56 7.97 -4.15
C GLN A 31 34.28 8.35 -5.43
N ASP A 32 33.61 8.31 -6.56
CA ASP A 32 34.18 8.60 -7.88
C ASP A 32 33.32 9.64 -8.62
N PRO A 33 33.64 10.94 -8.47
CA PRO A 33 32.92 12.01 -9.17
C PRO A 33 32.97 11.91 -10.70
N SER A 34 34.01 11.24 -11.26
CA SER A 34 34.14 11.09 -12.72
C SER A 34 33.06 10.15 -13.30
N ARG A 35 32.52 9.27 -12.50
CA ARG A 35 31.45 8.34 -12.85
C ARG A 35 30.15 8.56 -12.06
N GLU A 36 30.01 9.70 -11.44
CA GLU A 36 28.86 10.03 -10.61
C GLU A 36 27.54 9.84 -11.38
N SER A 37 27.42 10.45 -12.55
CA SER A 37 26.21 10.39 -13.38
C SER A 37 25.82 8.97 -13.76
N GLU A 38 26.83 8.14 -14.16
CA GLU A 38 26.62 6.74 -14.52
C GLU A 38 26.17 5.92 -13.31
N ASN A 39 26.85 6.06 -12.17
CA ASN A 39 26.52 5.35 -10.95
C ASN A 39 25.13 5.75 -10.40
N LEU A 40 24.75 7.02 -10.47
CA LEU A 40 23.41 7.47 -10.09
C LEU A 40 22.33 6.94 -11.04
N ALA A 41 22.61 6.77 -12.33
CA ALA A 41 21.69 6.13 -13.26
C ALA A 41 21.44 4.67 -12.90
N TRP A 42 22.49 3.92 -12.57
CA TRP A 42 22.36 2.53 -12.06
C TRP A 42 21.65 2.46 -10.71
N ALA A 43 21.91 3.42 -9.82
CA ALA A 43 21.21 3.51 -8.55
C ALA A 43 19.70 3.70 -8.76
N GLU A 44 19.31 4.60 -9.66
CA GLU A 44 17.91 4.86 -9.97
C GLU A 44 17.21 3.62 -10.53
N GLN A 45 17.80 2.96 -11.52
CA GLN A 45 17.24 1.75 -12.10
C GLN A 45 16.99 0.68 -11.03
N ASN A 46 17.94 0.48 -10.12
CA ASN A 46 17.78 -0.48 -9.03
C ASN A 46 16.75 -0.02 -7.99
N ALA A 47 16.68 1.28 -7.66
CA ALA A 47 15.68 1.80 -6.75
C ALA A 47 14.26 1.67 -7.31
N GLN A 48 14.06 1.90 -8.61
CA GLN A 48 12.78 1.66 -9.30
C GLN A 48 12.39 0.18 -9.24
N GLN A 49 13.35 -0.73 -9.50
CA GLN A 49 13.11 -2.17 -9.36
C GLN A 49 12.76 -2.56 -7.91
N ALA A 50 13.38 -1.93 -6.93
CA ALA A 50 13.05 -2.19 -5.53
C ALA A 50 11.58 -1.86 -5.20
N VAL A 51 11.07 -0.72 -5.64
CA VAL A 51 9.66 -0.34 -5.50
C VAL A 51 8.75 -1.27 -6.30
N LEU A 52 9.12 -1.60 -7.54
CA LEU A 52 8.34 -2.49 -8.39
C LEU A 52 8.18 -3.89 -7.78
N PHE A 53 9.23 -4.44 -7.16
CA PHE A 53 9.17 -5.76 -6.53
C PHE A 53 8.53 -5.75 -5.15
N ASP A 54 8.67 -4.65 -4.42
CA ASP A 54 8.04 -4.50 -3.09
C ASP A 54 7.69 -3.04 -2.79
N PHE A 55 6.54 -2.61 -3.28
CA PHE A 55 5.99 -1.28 -3.00
C PHE A 55 5.46 -1.14 -1.57
N THR A 56 5.39 -2.23 -0.80
CA THR A 56 4.91 -2.21 0.58
C THR A 56 6.00 -1.88 1.60
N ASP A 57 7.26 -1.80 1.18
CA ASP A 57 8.40 -1.40 2.02
C ASP A 57 8.73 0.08 1.79
N GLU A 58 8.43 0.94 2.77
CA GLU A 58 8.71 2.38 2.73
C GLU A 58 10.17 2.71 2.41
N ARG A 59 11.11 1.84 2.81
CA ARG A 59 12.55 2.03 2.54
C ARG A 59 12.86 2.02 1.06
N ASN A 60 12.07 1.31 0.24
CA ASN A 60 12.24 1.29 -1.21
C ASN A 60 11.87 2.64 -1.83
N TRP A 61 10.77 3.24 -1.36
CA TRP A 61 10.33 4.57 -1.76
C TRP A 61 11.32 5.66 -1.35
N ARG A 62 11.81 5.60 -0.09
CA ARG A 62 12.84 6.52 0.40
C ARG A 62 14.11 6.43 -0.43
N CYS A 63 14.56 5.22 -0.76
CA CYS A 63 15.73 5.01 -1.61
C CYS A 63 15.54 5.66 -2.98
N LEU A 64 14.40 5.44 -3.64
CA LEU A 64 14.11 6.01 -4.95
C LEU A 64 14.04 7.55 -4.89
N ALA A 65 13.35 8.11 -3.91
CA ALA A 65 13.24 9.56 -3.73
C ALA A 65 14.60 10.23 -3.49
N ILE A 66 15.46 9.61 -2.65
CA ILE A 66 16.83 10.10 -2.38
C ILE A 66 17.66 10.10 -3.68
N VAL A 67 17.58 9.03 -4.47
CA VAL A 67 18.33 8.94 -5.73
C VAL A 67 17.84 9.98 -6.73
N LYS A 68 16.53 10.22 -6.83
CA LYS A 68 15.95 11.29 -7.67
C LYS A 68 16.47 12.67 -7.25
N LYS A 69 16.48 12.95 -5.94
CA LYS A 69 17.06 14.21 -5.41
C LYS A 69 18.56 14.35 -5.74
N MET A 70 19.34 13.29 -5.59
CA MET A 70 20.78 13.30 -5.91
C MET A 70 21.05 13.57 -7.40
N ARG A 71 20.15 13.12 -8.28
CA ARG A 71 20.21 13.39 -9.71
C ARG A 71 19.69 14.78 -10.09
N ASN A 72 19.24 15.57 -9.14
CA ASN A 72 18.58 16.85 -9.37
C ASN A 72 17.33 16.73 -10.28
N ASP A 73 16.63 15.57 -10.17
CA ASP A 73 15.44 15.23 -10.95
C ASP A 73 14.18 15.57 -10.16
N GLY A 74 13.80 16.86 -10.16
CA GLY A 74 12.60 17.33 -9.44
C GLY A 74 11.30 16.82 -10.03
N GLU A 75 11.21 16.67 -11.35
CA GLU A 75 10.04 16.10 -12.03
C GLU A 75 9.89 14.62 -11.70
N GLY A 76 10.99 13.86 -11.75
CA GLY A 76 10.99 12.47 -11.35
C GLY A 76 10.64 12.26 -9.87
N LEU A 77 11.04 13.18 -8.99
CA LEU A 77 10.65 13.13 -7.58
C LEU A 77 9.15 13.43 -7.40
N ALA A 78 8.59 14.35 -8.18
CA ALA A 78 7.15 14.59 -8.21
C ALA A 78 6.37 13.33 -8.61
N LEU A 79 6.82 12.63 -9.66
CA LEU A 79 6.21 11.37 -10.12
C LEU A 79 6.29 10.25 -9.07
N VAL A 80 7.39 10.18 -8.30
CA VAL A 80 7.50 9.23 -7.18
C VAL A 80 6.46 9.51 -6.10
N LEU A 81 6.23 10.77 -5.76
CA LEU A 81 5.20 11.17 -4.79
C LEU A 81 3.79 10.88 -5.32
N GLU A 82 3.55 11.18 -6.58
CA GLU A 82 2.28 10.88 -7.24
C GLU A 82 1.97 9.39 -7.21
N ASP A 83 2.93 8.55 -7.58
CA ASP A 83 2.76 7.10 -7.56
C ASP A 83 2.54 6.57 -6.13
N LEU A 84 3.26 7.10 -5.15
CA LEU A 84 3.03 6.75 -3.74
C LEU A 84 1.61 7.11 -3.30
N PHE A 85 1.10 8.28 -3.64
CA PHE A 85 -0.25 8.70 -3.25
C PHE A 85 -1.33 7.84 -3.89
N ILE A 86 -1.14 7.41 -5.14
CA ILE A 86 -2.01 6.42 -5.80
C ILE A 86 -2.00 5.09 -5.03
N VAL A 87 -0.81 4.61 -4.63
CA VAL A 87 -0.67 3.38 -3.82
C VAL A 87 -1.34 3.50 -2.45
N LEU A 88 -1.33 4.70 -1.87
CA LEU A 88 -2.04 5.00 -0.61
C LEU A 88 -3.55 5.14 -0.79
N GLY A 89 -4.06 5.12 -2.04
CA GLY A 89 -5.48 5.31 -2.37
C GLY A 89 -5.94 6.76 -2.21
N ARG A 90 -5.01 7.73 -2.22
CA ARG A 90 -5.36 9.15 -2.12
C ARG A 90 -5.85 9.68 -3.45
N ASP A 91 -6.86 10.54 -3.41
CA ASP A 91 -7.39 11.21 -4.59
C ASP A 91 -6.27 12.06 -5.27
N HIS A 92 -6.09 11.83 -6.58
CA HIS A 92 -5.14 12.57 -7.40
C HIS A 92 -5.43 14.09 -7.47
N VAL A 93 -6.66 14.52 -7.15
CA VAL A 93 -6.99 15.95 -7.04
C VAL A 93 -6.18 16.62 -5.95
N GLN A 94 -5.86 15.91 -4.87
CA GLN A 94 -4.98 16.42 -3.81
C GLN A 94 -3.55 16.67 -4.32
N LEU A 95 -3.09 15.89 -5.29
CA LEU A 95 -1.79 16.09 -5.96
C LEU A 95 -1.75 17.38 -6.80
N SER A 96 -2.90 17.80 -7.34
CA SER A 96 -2.97 19.05 -8.08
C SER A 96 -2.64 20.30 -7.23
N GLN A 97 -2.81 20.19 -5.91
CA GLN A 97 -2.45 21.23 -4.96
C GLN A 97 -0.92 21.35 -4.79
N LEU A 98 -0.16 20.32 -5.16
CA LEU A 98 1.30 20.32 -5.16
C LEU A 98 1.90 20.85 -6.47
N LYS A 99 1.07 21.23 -7.45
CA LYS A 99 1.53 21.88 -8.69
C LYS A 99 2.16 23.24 -8.36
N GLY A 100 3.39 23.43 -8.80
CA GLY A 100 4.15 24.66 -8.54
C GLY A 100 5.07 24.61 -7.31
N VAL A 101 5.08 23.49 -6.57
CA VAL A 101 6.03 23.25 -5.48
C VAL A 101 7.38 22.80 -6.06
N ASN A 102 8.48 23.32 -5.54
CA ASN A 102 9.81 22.81 -5.87
C ASN A 102 10.07 21.49 -5.13
N HIS A 103 9.86 20.36 -5.82
CA HIS A 103 10.00 19.04 -5.21
C HIS A 103 11.44 18.70 -4.78
N LEU A 104 12.46 19.35 -5.36
CA LEU A 104 13.84 19.17 -4.90
C LEU A 104 14.06 19.70 -3.48
N ASP A 105 13.33 20.72 -3.10
CA ASP A 105 13.43 21.31 -1.75
C ASP A 105 12.65 20.51 -0.73
N VAL A 106 11.37 20.21 -1.02
CA VAL A 106 10.43 19.66 -0.02
C VAL A 106 9.96 18.23 -0.28
N GLY A 107 10.38 17.62 -1.41
CA GLY A 107 9.82 16.31 -1.83
C GLY A 107 10.10 15.18 -0.84
N LEU A 108 11.28 15.17 -0.18
CA LEU A 108 11.57 14.17 0.85
C LEU A 108 10.74 14.40 2.12
N GLU A 109 10.48 15.64 2.48
CA GLU A 109 9.64 15.99 3.64
C GLU A 109 8.18 15.61 3.38
N LEU A 110 7.69 15.82 2.16
CA LEU A 110 6.35 15.38 1.76
C LEU A 110 6.22 13.86 1.78
N LEU A 111 7.25 13.14 1.34
CA LEU A 111 7.31 11.67 1.42
C LEU A 111 7.21 11.19 2.88
N GLU A 112 8.02 11.76 3.77
CA GLU A 112 8.01 11.38 5.19
C GLU A 112 6.68 11.76 5.87
N ALA A 113 6.12 12.92 5.57
CA ALA A 113 4.80 13.32 6.04
C ALA A 113 3.70 12.35 5.58
N ALA A 114 3.79 11.84 4.34
CA ALA A 114 2.87 10.82 3.85
C ALA A 114 2.97 9.52 4.66
N PHE A 115 4.17 9.06 4.99
CA PHE A 115 4.37 7.85 5.79
C PHE A 115 4.01 8.01 7.27
N ILE A 116 4.19 9.20 7.84
CA ILE A 116 3.73 9.49 9.21
C ILE A 116 2.20 9.42 9.28
N THR A 117 1.52 9.94 8.27
CA THR A 117 0.05 9.94 8.22
C THR A 117 -0.52 8.57 7.86
N ASP A 118 0.08 7.90 6.87
CA ASP A 118 -0.41 6.65 6.28
C ASP A 118 0.73 5.66 6.06
N SER A 119 1.31 5.13 7.15
CA SER A 119 2.37 4.11 7.05
C SER A 119 1.94 2.93 6.18
N LEU A 120 2.87 2.44 5.34
CA LEU A 120 2.68 1.22 4.56
C LEU A 120 2.76 -0.05 5.44
N ASP A 121 3.40 0.05 6.59
CA ASP A 121 3.40 -1.01 7.60
C ASP A 121 2.10 -0.98 8.39
N PRO A 122 1.29 -2.05 8.39
CA PRO A 122 -0.02 -2.05 9.05
C PRO A 122 0.05 -1.93 10.57
N GLU A 123 1.14 -2.34 11.22
CA GLU A 123 1.32 -2.17 12.66
C GLU A 123 1.56 -0.71 13.02
N ASN A 124 2.51 -0.07 12.33
CA ASN A 124 2.80 1.35 12.53
C ASN A 124 1.60 2.22 12.20
N TRP A 125 0.89 1.87 11.11
CA TRP A 125 -0.32 2.56 10.72
C TRP A 125 -1.41 2.45 11.80
N PHE A 126 -1.65 1.25 12.35
CA PHE A 126 -2.65 1.03 13.38
C PHE A 126 -2.27 1.71 14.71
N SER A 127 -1.00 1.64 15.11
CA SER A 127 -0.51 2.31 16.33
C SER A 127 -0.66 3.84 16.26
N SER A 128 -0.59 4.42 15.05
CA SER A 128 -0.83 5.86 14.88
C SER A 128 -2.30 6.26 15.09
N LEU A 129 -3.22 5.29 15.05
CA LEU A 129 -4.66 5.49 15.24
C LEU A 129 -5.11 5.31 16.68
N GLU A 130 -4.32 4.68 17.56
CA GLU A 130 -4.70 4.41 18.95
C GLU A 130 -4.96 5.68 19.80
N GLY A 131 -4.55 6.85 19.30
CA GLY A 131 -4.79 8.14 19.95
C GLY A 131 -5.76 9.04 19.20
N ASP A 132 -6.24 8.64 18.03
CA ASP A 132 -7.06 9.50 17.18
C ASP A 132 -8.47 8.95 16.99
N ASP A 133 -9.37 9.82 16.61
CA ASP A 133 -10.78 9.56 16.42
C ASP A 133 -10.99 8.51 15.31
N LEU A 134 -11.42 7.32 15.72
CA LEU A 134 -11.73 6.19 14.84
C LEU A 134 -12.78 6.57 13.77
N GLU A 135 -13.64 7.54 14.07
CA GLU A 135 -14.64 8.07 13.14
C GLU A 135 -13.97 8.87 12.01
N ASN A 136 -13.01 9.73 12.31
CA ASN A 136 -12.23 10.47 11.30
C ASN A 136 -11.46 9.52 10.39
N PHE A 137 -10.89 8.45 10.96
CA PHE A 137 -10.24 7.41 10.19
C PHE A 137 -11.22 6.70 9.24
N THR A 138 -12.36 6.26 9.74
CA THR A 138 -13.39 5.59 8.93
C THR A 138 -13.86 6.48 7.77
N ASN A 139 -14.11 7.77 8.05
CA ASN A 139 -14.50 8.74 7.05
C ASN A 139 -13.39 8.97 5.99
N ARG A 140 -12.13 8.92 6.39
CA ARG A 140 -10.99 8.99 5.46
C ARG A 140 -10.90 7.74 4.60
N CYS A 141 -11.05 6.55 5.18
CA CYS A 141 -11.05 5.30 4.43
C CYS A 141 -12.15 5.22 3.37
N ARG A 142 -13.32 5.78 3.64
CA ARG A 142 -14.44 5.84 2.67
C ARG A 142 -14.19 6.77 1.49
N ARG A 143 -13.14 7.60 1.53
CA ARG A 143 -12.75 8.51 0.44
C ARG A 143 -11.59 7.96 -0.40
N LEU A 144 -11.06 6.79 -0.05
CA LEU A 144 -9.94 6.21 -0.77
C LEU A 144 -10.38 5.71 -2.15
N ASP A 145 -9.52 5.93 -3.13
CA ASP A 145 -9.67 5.37 -4.48
C ASP A 145 -8.96 4.01 -4.55
N PHE A 146 -9.70 2.99 -4.93
CA PHE A 146 -9.22 1.61 -5.07
C PHE A 146 -9.06 1.18 -6.53
N THR A 147 -8.94 2.11 -7.46
CA THR A 147 -8.74 1.80 -8.88
C THR A 147 -7.40 1.08 -9.09
N ASP A 148 -6.35 1.50 -8.38
CA ASP A 148 -5.05 0.84 -8.39
C ASP A 148 -5.06 -0.44 -7.52
N GLN A 149 -4.55 -1.55 -8.07
CA GLN A 149 -4.49 -2.82 -7.33
C GLN A 149 -3.56 -2.77 -6.12
N ARG A 150 -2.50 -1.95 -6.17
CA ARG A 150 -1.56 -1.80 -5.06
C ARG A 150 -2.23 -1.14 -3.86
N ALA A 151 -3.10 -0.15 -4.10
CA ALA A 151 -3.93 0.45 -3.05
C ALA A 151 -4.80 -0.59 -2.34
N ASN A 152 -5.38 -1.54 -3.08
CA ASN A 152 -6.16 -2.63 -2.46
C ASN A 152 -5.31 -3.55 -1.59
N ILE A 153 -4.07 -3.84 -1.99
CA ILE A 153 -3.17 -4.68 -1.20
C ILE A 153 -2.84 -3.98 0.12
N ILE A 154 -2.51 -2.70 0.08
CA ILE A 154 -2.23 -1.91 1.29
C ILE A 154 -3.47 -1.86 2.19
N TYR A 155 -4.63 -1.56 1.61
CA TYR A 155 -5.87 -1.47 2.36
C TYR A 155 -6.28 -2.82 2.96
N GLY A 156 -6.16 -3.92 2.22
CA GLY A 156 -6.43 -5.27 2.72
C GLY A 156 -5.57 -5.63 3.94
N ARG A 157 -4.29 -5.28 3.93
CA ARG A 157 -3.40 -5.49 5.10
C ARG A 157 -3.82 -4.65 6.31
N ARG A 158 -4.28 -3.43 6.08
CA ARG A 158 -4.82 -2.55 7.13
C ARG A 158 -6.13 -3.10 7.71
N LEU A 159 -7.03 -3.59 6.87
CA LEU A 159 -8.27 -4.25 7.30
C LEU A 159 -7.97 -5.48 8.16
N GLU A 160 -7.04 -6.32 7.72
CA GLU A 160 -6.65 -7.50 8.50
C GLU A 160 -6.09 -7.09 9.88
N ARG A 161 -5.32 -6.01 9.96
CA ARG A 161 -4.81 -5.50 11.24
C ARG A 161 -5.93 -5.03 12.16
N ILE A 162 -6.96 -4.36 11.63
CA ILE A 162 -8.17 -3.96 12.37
C ILE A 162 -8.89 -5.19 12.93
N ARG A 163 -9.05 -6.23 12.11
CA ARG A 163 -9.68 -7.48 12.50
C ARG A 163 -8.91 -8.18 13.62
N ILE A 164 -7.60 -8.29 13.52
CA ILE A 164 -6.73 -8.88 14.55
C ILE A 164 -6.79 -8.09 15.86
N ALA A 165 -6.97 -6.78 15.79
CA ALA A 165 -7.16 -5.93 16.97
C ALA A 165 -8.53 -6.10 17.66
N GLY A 166 -9.44 -6.90 17.08
CA GLY A 166 -10.76 -7.18 17.66
C GLY A 166 -11.84 -6.16 17.28
N HIS A 167 -11.58 -5.23 16.36
CA HIS A 167 -12.57 -4.26 15.87
C HIS A 167 -13.39 -4.86 14.72
N GLU A 168 -14.12 -5.96 14.98
CA GLU A 168 -14.82 -6.70 13.93
C GLU A 168 -15.92 -5.90 13.25
N ASP A 169 -16.68 -5.09 13.98
CA ASP A 169 -17.74 -4.26 13.39
C ASP A 169 -17.18 -3.23 12.40
N LEU A 170 -16.08 -2.59 12.77
CA LEU A 170 -15.36 -1.68 11.89
C LEU A 170 -14.81 -2.40 10.66
N PHE A 171 -14.25 -3.60 10.85
CA PHE A 171 -13.77 -4.42 9.74
C PHE A 171 -14.90 -4.74 8.76
N ILE A 172 -16.07 -5.15 9.26
CA ILE A 172 -17.25 -5.46 8.44
C ILE A 172 -17.67 -4.24 7.62
N ASP A 173 -17.82 -3.07 8.26
CA ASP A 173 -18.21 -1.83 7.58
C ASP A 173 -17.24 -1.45 6.45
N LEU A 174 -15.94 -1.48 6.73
CA LEU A 174 -14.92 -1.11 5.76
C LEU A 174 -14.77 -2.15 4.64
N VAL A 175 -14.94 -3.44 4.94
CA VAL A 175 -14.95 -4.51 3.92
C VAL A 175 -16.15 -4.36 3.00
N GLN A 176 -17.34 -4.10 3.52
CA GLN A 176 -18.54 -3.87 2.72
C GLN A 176 -18.35 -2.67 1.80
N HIS A 177 -17.74 -1.60 2.29
CA HIS A 177 -17.41 -0.43 1.47
C HIS A 177 -16.44 -0.78 0.33
N LEU A 178 -15.38 -1.54 0.61
CA LEU A 178 -14.45 -2.01 -0.41
C LEU A 178 -15.13 -2.92 -1.45
N LEU A 179 -15.98 -3.83 -1.01
CA LEU A 179 -16.73 -4.75 -1.88
C LEU A 179 -17.75 -4.03 -2.77
N ALA A 180 -18.33 -2.91 -2.30
CA ALA A 180 -19.17 -2.07 -3.14
C ALA A 180 -18.42 -1.50 -4.35
N HIS A 181 -17.12 -1.22 -4.21
CA HIS A 181 -16.26 -0.75 -5.30
C HIS A 181 -15.62 -1.92 -6.09
N ARG A 182 -15.46 -3.07 -5.46
CA ARG A 182 -14.84 -4.25 -6.05
C ARG A 182 -15.64 -5.53 -5.79
N PRO A 183 -16.82 -5.64 -6.37
CA PRO A 183 -17.72 -6.77 -6.13
C PRO A 183 -17.14 -8.12 -6.60
N ALA A 184 -16.17 -8.12 -7.51
CA ALA A 184 -15.53 -9.33 -8.01
C ALA A 184 -14.50 -9.97 -7.05
N ASN A 185 -14.23 -9.37 -5.89
CA ASN A 185 -13.29 -9.93 -4.91
C ASN A 185 -13.92 -11.07 -4.11
N HIS A 186 -13.94 -12.28 -4.70
CA HIS A 186 -14.55 -13.46 -4.10
C HIS A 186 -13.86 -13.94 -2.82
N GLU A 187 -12.56 -13.68 -2.66
CA GLU A 187 -11.81 -14.05 -1.44
C GLU A 187 -12.30 -13.22 -0.25
N LEU A 188 -12.50 -11.94 -0.45
CA LEU A 188 -12.99 -11.05 0.59
C LEU A 188 -14.46 -11.32 0.94
N TRP A 189 -15.31 -11.66 -0.06
CA TRP A 189 -16.67 -12.13 0.19
C TRP A 189 -16.70 -13.41 1.02
N MET A 190 -15.80 -14.37 0.72
CA MET A 190 -15.69 -15.61 1.47
C MET A 190 -15.26 -15.36 2.92
N GLU A 191 -14.32 -14.44 3.14
CA GLU A 191 -13.84 -14.08 4.47
C GLU A 191 -14.93 -13.39 5.30
N LEU A 192 -15.66 -12.46 4.69
CA LEU A 192 -16.79 -11.78 5.30
C LEU A 192 -17.90 -12.78 5.68
N GLY A 193 -18.23 -13.71 4.80
CA GLY A 193 -19.19 -14.78 5.07
C GLY A 193 -18.81 -15.64 6.27
N ARG A 194 -17.55 -16.07 6.35
CA ARG A 194 -17.04 -16.83 7.51
C ARG A 194 -17.10 -16.02 8.82
N LEU A 195 -16.89 -14.71 8.74
CA LEU A 195 -16.99 -13.85 9.91
C LEU A 195 -18.43 -13.76 10.39
N HIS A 196 -19.40 -13.51 9.50
CA HIS A 196 -20.83 -13.51 9.83
C HIS A 196 -21.30 -14.86 10.38
N GLU A 197 -20.82 -15.98 9.82
CA GLU A 197 -21.12 -17.32 10.34
C GLU A 197 -20.63 -17.49 11.78
N ARG A 198 -19.39 -17.09 12.10
CA ARG A 198 -18.87 -17.14 13.49
C ARG A 198 -19.66 -16.27 14.46
N ARG A 199 -20.25 -15.18 13.98
CA ARG A 199 -21.11 -14.27 14.75
C ARG A 199 -22.56 -14.75 14.83
N ASN A 200 -22.87 -15.93 14.24
CA ASN A 200 -24.22 -16.46 14.15
C ASN A 200 -25.21 -15.55 13.36
N GLU A 201 -24.68 -14.73 12.48
CA GLU A 201 -25.40 -13.85 11.56
C GLU A 201 -25.65 -14.59 10.25
N ILE A 202 -26.47 -15.66 10.30
CA ILE A 202 -26.58 -16.66 9.24
C ILE A 202 -27.10 -16.07 7.91
N ASP A 203 -28.06 -15.17 7.96
CA ASP A 203 -28.59 -14.54 6.73
C ASP A 203 -27.51 -13.73 6.00
N GLN A 204 -26.68 -13.00 6.72
CA GLN A 204 -25.57 -12.23 6.15
C GLN A 204 -24.48 -13.16 5.58
N ALA A 205 -24.18 -14.24 6.28
CA ALA A 205 -23.24 -15.23 5.79
C ALA A 205 -23.70 -15.85 4.45
N TRP A 206 -24.97 -16.21 4.35
CA TRP A 206 -25.57 -16.73 3.11
C TRP A 206 -25.47 -15.74 1.95
N LEU A 207 -25.77 -14.47 2.17
CA LEU A 207 -25.63 -13.43 1.14
C LEU A 207 -24.20 -13.36 0.62
N CYS A 208 -23.20 -13.41 1.50
CA CYS A 208 -21.80 -13.39 1.10
C CYS A 208 -21.44 -14.64 0.27
N TYR A 209 -21.89 -15.83 0.67
CA TYR A 209 -21.61 -17.08 -0.05
C TYR A 209 -22.30 -17.13 -1.40
N ASP A 210 -23.51 -16.58 -1.52
CA ASP A 210 -24.22 -16.45 -2.80
C ASP A 210 -23.42 -15.58 -3.78
N HIS A 211 -22.85 -14.45 -3.31
CA HIS A 211 -21.97 -13.64 -4.14
C HIS A 211 -20.76 -14.43 -4.64
N VAL A 212 -20.13 -15.21 -3.76
CA VAL A 212 -18.98 -16.06 -4.16
C VAL A 212 -19.39 -17.07 -5.23
N GLN A 213 -20.56 -17.71 -5.08
CA GLN A 213 -21.07 -18.69 -6.04
C GLN A 213 -21.38 -18.07 -7.39
N GLN A 214 -21.93 -16.87 -7.42
CA GLN A 214 -22.21 -16.14 -8.67
C GLN A 214 -20.92 -15.73 -9.39
N LEU A 215 -19.86 -15.38 -8.66
CA LEU A 215 -18.58 -14.99 -9.23
C LEU A 215 -17.75 -16.19 -9.74
N ARG A 216 -17.93 -17.36 -9.14
CA ARG A 216 -17.29 -18.62 -9.52
C ARG A 216 -18.32 -19.73 -9.67
N PRO A 217 -19.13 -19.73 -10.73
CA PRO A 217 -19.98 -20.86 -11.02
C PRO A 217 -19.08 -22.08 -11.23
N THR A 218 -19.07 -22.98 -10.24
CA THR A 218 -18.41 -24.28 -10.42
C THR A 218 -19.24 -25.09 -11.37
N ASP A 219 -18.71 -25.44 -12.53
CA ASP A 219 -19.30 -26.40 -13.49
C ASP A 219 -19.45 -27.82 -12.93
N LYS A 220 -19.34 -28.02 -11.64
CA LYS A 220 -19.33 -29.31 -10.94
C LYS A 220 -20.40 -29.44 -9.87
N VAL A 221 -21.63 -29.09 -10.17
CA VAL A 221 -22.81 -29.60 -9.44
C VAL A 221 -23.91 -29.87 -10.41
N ARG A 222 -23.63 -30.73 -11.39
CA ARG A 222 -24.64 -31.44 -12.16
C ARG A 222 -24.04 -32.78 -12.60
N ASP A 223 -24.11 -33.74 -11.71
CA ASP A 223 -24.29 -35.15 -12.02
C ASP A 223 -24.88 -35.86 -10.80
#